data_00aa78db041b7f0402e13100e4fb5bb7
#
_entry.id   00aa78db041b7f0402e13100e4fb5bb7
#
_cell.length_a   1.000
_cell.length_b   1.000
_cell.length_c   1.000
_cell.angle_alpha   90.00
_cell.angle_beta   90.00
_cell.angle_gamma   90.00
#
_symmetry.space_group_name_H-M   'P 1'
#
loop_
_entity.id
_entity.type
_entity.pdbx_description
1 polymer ?
#
loop_
_entity_poly.entity_id
_entity_poly.type
_entity_poly.pdbx_seq_one_letter_code
_entity_poly.pdbx_strand_id
1 'polypeptide(L)'
;MPQYLIVCRSLTYAQRAEKLLARAGISVVLVRAPSEATGTGCGYCVKLPGKRLPDALKALKANGFSPVKILLMNEDGAYSEVRPLES
;
A
#
# COMPACT_ATOMS: atom_id res chain seq x y z
N MET A 1 10.59 5.96 11.48
CA MET A 1 9.24 5.40 11.52
C MET A 1 9.04 4.41 10.40
N PRO A 2 8.43 3.27 10.65
CA PRO A 2 8.21 2.32 9.58
C PRO A 2 7.20 2.87 8.57
N GLN A 3 7.42 2.51 7.31
CA GLN A 3 6.51 2.86 6.24
C GLN A 3 6.06 1.58 5.55
N TYR A 4 4.86 1.62 5.01
CA TYR A 4 4.29 0.47 4.31
C TYR A 4 4.02 0.82 2.86
N LEU A 5 4.12 -0.20 2.02
CA LEU A 5 3.73 -0.10 0.62
C LEU A 5 2.52 -1.00 0.40
N ILE A 6 1.47 -0.42 -0.13
CA ILE A 6 0.29 -1.20 -0.53
C ILE A 6 0.44 -1.46 -2.01
N VAL A 7 0.72 -2.70 -2.37
CA VAL A 7 0.95 -3.10 -3.76
C VAL A 7 -0.38 -3.20 -4.48
N CYS A 8 -0.47 -2.53 -5.63
CA CYS A 8 -1.67 -2.52 -6.44
C CYS A 8 -1.41 -3.26 -7.75
N ARG A 9 -2.47 -3.76 -8.37
CA ARG A 9 -2.34 -4.58 -9.57
C ARG A 9 -2.01 -3.78 -10.83
N SER A 10 -2.19 -2.47 -10.82
CA SER A 10 -1.88 -1.61 -11.96
C SER A 10 -1.71 -0.18 -11.52
N LEU A 11 -1.17 0.66 -12.43
CA LEU A 11 -1.04 2.09 -12.17
C LEU A 11 -2.42 2.73 -11.93
N THR A 12 -3.39 2.39 -12.75
CA THR A 12 -4.74 2.94 -12.60
C THR A 12 -5.33 2.59 -11.24
N TYR A 13 -5.11 1.36 -10.81
CA TYR A 13 -5.59 0.90 -9.51
C TYR A 13 -4.90 1.65 -8.37
N ALA A 14 -3.59 1.88 -8.50
CA ALA A 14 -2.83 2.62 -7.50
C ALA A 14 -3.27 4.08 -7.43
N GLN A 15 -3.57 4.71 -8.57
CA GLN A 15 -4.07 6.07 -8.61
C GLN A 15 -5.43 6.18 -7.93
N ARG A 16 -6.29 5.19 -8.13
CA ARG A 16 -7.59 5.17 -7.47
C ARG A 16 -7.46 5.02 -5.97
N ALA A 17 -6.53 4.17 -5.53
CA ALA A 17 -6.25 4.00 -4.11
C ALA A 17 -5.74 5.30 -3.49
N GLU A 18 -4.85 6.00 -4.19
CA GLU A 18 -4.33 7.28 -3.72
C GLU A 18 -5.45 8.29 -3.51
N LYS A 19 -6.33 8.42 -4.49
CA LYS A 19 -7.45 9.37 -4.39
C LYS A 19 -8.42 9.00 -3.28
N LEU A 20 -8.70 7.71 -3.15
CA LEU A 20 -9.62 7.22 -2.13
C LEU A 20 -9.06 7.51 -0.73
N LEU A 21 -7.78 7.26 -0.52
CA LEU A 21 -7.15 7.50 0.77
C LEU A 21 -7.03 9.00 1.06
N ALA A 22 -6.79 9.81 0.03
CA ALA A 22 -6.76 11.26 0.21
C ALA A 22 -8.12 11.79 0.70
N ARG A 23 -9.21 11.24 0.18
CA ARG A 23 -10.55 11.61 0.64
C ARG A 23 -10.80 11.20 2.08
N ALA A 24 -10.15 10.15 2.53
CA ALA A 24 -10.26 9.70 3.92
C ALA A 24 -9.32 10.46 4.85
N GLY A 25 -8.62 11.47 4.33
CA GLY A 25 -7.69 12.26 5.13
C GLY A 25 -6.33 11.63 5.31
N ILE A 26 -5.99 10.64 4.48
CA ILE A 26 -4.72 9.93 4.58
C ILE A 26 -3.85 10.31 3.39
N SER A 27 -2.74 10.99 3.68
CA SER A 27 -1.77 11.36 2.65
C SER A 27 -0.89 10.17 2.31
N VAL A 28 -0.86 9.81 1.05
CA VAL A 28 -0.03 8.71 0.55
C VAL A 28 0.76 9.19 -0.66
N VAL A 29 1.82 8.46 -0.98
CA VAL A 29 2.67 8.76 -2.13
C VAL A 29 2.63 7.57 -3.07
N LEU A 30 2.38 7.85 -4.35
CA LEU A 30 2.44 6.82 -5.38
C LEU A 30 3.91 6.55 -5.71
N VAL A 31 4.35 5.32 -5.55
CA VAL A 31 5.73 4.94 -5.79
C VAL A 31 5.79 3.67 -6.62
N ARG A 32 6.97 3.40 -7.15
CA ARG A 32 7.23 2.17 -7.87
C ARG A 32 8.28 1.36 -7.11
N ALA A 33 7.92 0.14 -6.74
CA ALA A 33 8.84 -0.78 -6.08
C ALA A 33 9.34 -1.80 -7.09
N PRO A 34 10.54 -2.39 -6.86
CA PRO A 34 11.04 -3.45 -7.74
C PRO A 34 10.08 -4.63 -7.79
N SER A 35 9.95 -5.27 -8.95
CA SER A 35 9.06 -6.42 -9.08
C SER A 35 9.48 -7.58 -8.18
N GLU A 36 10.76 -7.71 -7.88
CA GLU A 36 11.24 -8.71 -6.92
C GLU A 36 10.69 -8.48 -5.51
N ALA A 37 10.47 -7.23 -5.13
CA ALA A 37 9.88 -6.91 -3.82
C ALA A 37 8.38 -7.17 -3.82
N THR A 38 7.70 -6.89 -4.93
CA THR A 38 6.25 -7.05 -5.01
C THR A 38 5.82 -8.48 -5.29
N GLY A 39 6.68 -9.27 -5.91
CA GLY A 39 6.35 -10.63 -6.30
C GLY A 39 5.34 -10.72 -7.43
N THR A 40 5.03 -9.59 -8.08
CA THR A 40 4.09 -9.52 -9.20
C THR A 40 4.80 -8.85 -10.36
N GLY A 41 4.23 -8.84 -11.52
CA GLY A 41 4.80 -8.12 -12.65
C GLY A 41 4.62 -6.61 -12.57
N CYS A 42 3.85 -6.12 -11.62
CA CYS A 42 3.54 -4.71 -11.46
C CYS A 42 4.11 -4.20 -10.15
N GLY A 43 4.88 -3.12 -10.21
CA GLY A 43 5.51 -2.53 -9.03
C GLY A 43 4.86 -1.24 -8.53
N TYR A 44 3.64 -0.95 -8.92
CA TYR A 44 2.97 0.28 -8.51
C TYR A 44 2.38 0.12 -7.12
N CYS A 45 2.76 1.02 -6.22
CA CYS A 45 2.39 0.97 -4.82
C CYS A 45 1.99 2.33 -4.31
N VAL A 46 1.24 2.35 -3.21
CA VAL A 46 1.05 3.58 -2.44
C VAL A 46 1.80 3.43 -1.13
N LYS A 47 2.63 4.42 -0.82
CA LYS A 47 3.46 4.45 0.38
C LYS A 47 2.80 5.32 1.43
N LEU A 48 2.77 4.84 2.67
CA LEU A 48 2.15 5.57 3.76
C LEU A 48 2.85 5.26 5.09
N PRO A 49 2.75 6.17 6.07
CA PRO A 49 3.34 5.90 7.39
C PRO A 49 2.61 4.76 8.10
N GLY A 50 3.36 4.00 8.88
CA GLY A 50 2.82 2.81 9.55
C GLY A 50 1.64 3.09 10.45
N LYS A 51 1.65 4.23 11.12
CA LYS A 51 0.56 4.59 12.03
C LYS A 51 -0.78 4.81 11.32
N ARG A 52 -0.75 5.03 10.00
CA ARG A 52 -1.97 5.24 9.20
C ARG A 52 -2.43 3.97 8.49
N LEU A 53 -1.67 2.90 8.60
CA LEU A 53 -2.00 1.67 7.88
C LEU A 53 -3.37 1.08 8.27
N PRO A 54 -3.73 0.96 9.55
CA PRO A 54 -5.05 0.42 9.89
C PRO A 54 -6.20 1.24 9.31
N ASP A 55 -6.09 2.58 9.35
CA ASP A 55 -7.11 3.45 8.79
C ASP A 55 -7.19 3.31 7.27
N ALA A 56 -6.02 3.19 6.62
CA ALA A 56 -5.97 3.02 5.18
C ALA A 56 -6.62 1.71 4.75
N LEU A 57 -6.31 0.61 5.43
CA LEU A 57 -6.90 -0.68 5.10
C LEU A 57 -8.40 -0.67 5.30
N LYS A 58 -8.87 -0.01 6.34
CA LYS A 58 -10.29 0.11 6.62
C LYS A 58 -11.00 0.87 5.51
N ALA A 59 -10.42 1.99 5.07
CA ALA A 59 -11.00 2.80 4.00
C ALA A 59 -11.03 2.03 2.68
N LEU A 60 -9.96 1.31 2.36
CA LEU A 60 -9.90 0.51 1.13
C LEU A 60 -10.95 -0.60 1.16
N LYS A 61 -11.05 -1.31 2.28
CA LYS A 61 -12.00 -2.40 2.43
C LYS A 61 -13.44 -1.90 2.32
N ALA A 62 -13.73 -0.74 2.91
CA ALA A 62 -15.07 -0.16 2.86
C ALA A 62 -15.50 0.18 1.44
N ASN A 63 -14.55 0.37 0.54
CA ASN A 63 -14.81 0.71 -0.86
C ASN A 63 -14.58 -0.47 -1.81
N GLY A 64 -14.51 -1.68 -1.27
CA GLY A 64 -14.35 -2.88 -2.09
C GLY A 64 -12.98 -3.01 -2.73
N PHE A 65 -11.97 -2.35 -2.17
CA PHE A 65 -10.63 -2.31 -2.73
C PHE A 65 -9.78 -3.40 -2.08
N SER A 66 -9.21 -4.29 -2.90
CA SER A 66 -8.37 -5.39 -2.39
C SER A 66 -6.94 -5.20 -2.88
N PRO A 67 -6.01 -4.82 -2.00
CA PRO A 67 -4.60 -4.74 -2.40
C PRO A 67 -4.04 -6.13 -2.69
N VAL A 68 -3.07 -6.20 -3.61
CA VAL A 68 -2.42 -7.45 -3.94
C VAL A 68 -1.59 -7.93 -2.76
N LYS A 69 -0.87 -7.00 -2.12
CA LYS A 69 0.10 -7.34 -1.09
C LYS A 69 0.41 -6.08 -0.29
N ILE A 70 0.82 -6.25 0.94
CA ILE A 70 1.30 -5.15 1.78
C ILE A 70 2.73 -5.45 2.17
N LEU A 71 3.62 -4.48 1.95
CA LEU A 71 5.03 -4.61 2.26
C LEU A 71 5.42 -3.62 3.33
N LEU A 72 6.22 -4.08 4.29
CA LEU A 72 6.86 -3.22 5.28
C LEU A 72 8.24 -2.83 4.73
N MET A 73 8.51 -1.53 4.68
CA MET A 73 9.81 -1.04 4.28
C MET A 73 10.72 -1.02 5.52
N ASN A 74 11.75 -1.86 5.53
CA ASN A 74 12.70 -1.94 6.63
C ASN A 74 13.75 -0.83 6.52
N GLU A 75 14.43 -0.54 7.64
CA GLU A 75 15.42 0.52 7.69
C GLU A 75 16.61 0.28 6.76
N ASP A 76 16.92 -0.98 6.48
CA ASP A 76 18.02 -1.34 5.59
C ASP A 76 17.63 -1.29 4.11
N GLY A 77 16.41 -0.85 3.81
CA GLY A 77 15.92 -0.78 2.44
C GLY A 77 15.28 -2.05 1.93
N ALA A 78 15.27 -3.10 2.73
CA ALA A 78 14.62 -4.35 2.36
C ALA A 78 13.12 -4.26 2.59
N TYR A 79 12.37 -5.16 1.94
CA TYR A 79 10.92 -5.21 2.09
C TYR A 79 10.51 -6.54 2.70
N SER A 80 9.55 -6.49 3.59
CA SER A 80 8.97 -7.68 4.20
C SER A 80 7.48 -7.70 3.93
N GLU A 81 6.96 -8.86 3.54
CA GLU A 81 5.52 -8.99 3.31
C GLU A 81 4.80 -9.01 4.65
N VAL A 82 3.72 -8.23 4.73
CA VAL A 82 2.91 -8.15 5.93
C VAL A 82 1.50 -8.59 5.57
N ARG A 83 0.91 -9.45 6.38
CA ARG A 83 -0.48 -9.83 6.19
C ARG A 83 -1.36 -8.75 6.80
N PRO A 84 -2.38 -8.28 6.06
CA PRO A 84 -3.33 -7.36 6.66
C PRO A 84 -4.04 -8.05 7.81
N LEU A 85 -4.29 -7.28 8.85
CA LEU A 85 -5.05 -7.80 9.98
C LEU A 85 -6.47 -8.11 9.52
N GLU A 86 -6.86 -9.34 9.65
CA GLU A 86 -8.23 -9.71 9.38
C GLU A 86 -9.06 -9.25 10.56
N SER A 87 -9.92 -8.37 10.27
CA SER A 87 -10.85 -7.90 11.29
C SER A 87 -12.12 -8.71 11.25
#